data_f24a908536fa28ff91e02246f5229b81
#
_entry.id   f24a908536fa28ff91e02246f5229b81
#
_cell.length_a   1.000
_cell.length_b   1.000
_cell.length_c   1.000
_cell.angle_alpha   90.00
_cell.angle_beta   90.00
_cell.angle_gamma   90.00
#
_symmetry.space_group_name_H-M   'P 1'
#
loop_
_entity.id
_entity.type
_entity.pdbx_description
1 polymer ?
#
loop_
_entity_poly.entity_id
_entity_poly.type
_entity_poly.pdbx_seq_one_letter_code
_entity_poly.pdbx_strand_id
1 'polypeptide(L)'
;MSNDIEKFDISNHFEKSILLRKRARVKRDYEAYINQFYIDFEYQISELELQCNQLHDKGEDLITAFIVNGLRSSGYPVTHDGNSNGHVDINLNDPPFTWFGECKLQKGNENTLGGFQQLTTRYSRGNDFGYHGGVIIYHQNTTKKALTSLTEWKSFLTADPEQIGIQCNDILHRKLYFDSSHEHEDSGYPYLIRHFWIKLTYTPKQ
;
A
#
# COMPACT_ATOMS: atom_id res chain seq x y z
N MET A 1 14.72 -29.23 -8.65
CA MET A 1 14.88 -28.66 -7.31
C MET A 1 13.47 -28.41 -6.75
N SER A 2 12.92 -29.50 -6.27
CA SER A 2 11.53 -29.58 -5.82
C SER A 2 11.53 -29.62 -4.29
N ASN A 3 10.64 -28.88 -3.66
CA ASN A 3 10.03 -29.13 -2.34
C ASN A 3 10.88 -29.07 -1.06
N ASP A 4 12.10 -28.58 -1.03
CA ASP A 4 12.85 -28.51 0.24
C ASP A 4 12.45 -27.31 1.12
N ILE A 5 11.75 -26.33 0.58
CA ILE A 5 11.27 -25.17 1.36
C ILE A 5 10.13 -25.54 2.32
N GLU A 6 9.32 -26.56 1.97
CA GLU A 6 8.23 -27.05 2.84
C GLU A 6 8.73 -27.87 4.04
N LYS A 7 10.00 -28.27 4.03
CA LYS A 7 10.62 -29.01 5.14
C LYS A 7 11.22 -28.11 6.23
N PHE A 8 11.36 -26.81 5.98
CA PHE A 8 11.76 -25.87 7.00
C PHE A 8 10.50 -25.48 7.81
N ASP A 9 10.50 -25.77 9.09
CA ASP A 9 9.54 -25.21 10.04
C ASP A 9 9.85 -23.73 10.20
N ILE A 10 9.37 -22.93 9.23
CA ILE A 10 9.58 -21.48 9.18
C ILE A 10 8.50 -20.87 10.04
N SER A 11 8.69 -20.94 11.34
CA SER A 11 7.84 -20.25 12.34
C SER A 11 8.07 -18.73 12.33
N ASN A 12 9.24 -18.29 11.85
CA ASN A 12 9.60 -16.87 11.78
C ASN A 12 9.00 -16.20 10.53
N HIS A 13 8.14 -15.18 10.74
CA HIS A 13 7.49 -14.41 9.70
C HIS A 13 8.48 -13.85 8.66
N PHE A 14 9.60 -13.29 9.11
CA PHE A 14 10.60 -12.67 8.23
C PHE A 14 11.33 -13.69 7.35
N GLU A 15 11.72 -14.83 7.91
CA GLU A 15 12.38 -15.89 7.14
C GLU A 15 11.45 -16.45 6.08
N LYS A 16 10.20 -16.72 6.44
CA LYS A 16 9.16 -17.16 5.52
C LYS A 16 8.96 -16.15 4.40
N SER A 17 8.84 -14.87 4.73
CA SER A 17 8.69 -13.79 3.75
C SER A 17 9.84 -13.77 2.75
N ILE A 18 11.10 -13.81 3.22
CA ILE A 18 12.28 -13.81 2.35
C ILE A 18 12.25 -14.98 1.37
N LEU A 19 11.89 -16.18 1.83
CA LEU A 19 11.84 -17.37 0.99
C LEU A 19 10.73 -17.30 -0.06
N LEU A 20 9.53 -16.83 0.31
CA LEU A 20 8.41 -16.69 -0.61
C LEU A 20 8.71 -15.64 -1.70
N ARG A 21 9.30 -14.50 -1.34
CA ARG A 21 9.74 -13.49 -2.31
C ARG A 21 10.81 -14.00 -3.27
N LYS A 22 11.83 -14.70 -2.76
CA LYS A 22 12.87 -15.31 -3.61
C LYS A 22 12.26 -16.33 -4.59
N ARG A 23 11.31 -17.14 -4.12
CA ARG A 23 10.60 -18.10 -4.99
C ARG A 23 9.80 -17.38 -6.08
N ALA A 24 9.05 -16.34 -5.72
CA ALA A 24 8.29 -15.53 -6.66
C ALA A 24 9.21 -14.90 -7.73
N ARG A 25 10.36 -14.34 -7.33
CA ARG A 25 11.34 -13.77 -8.27
C ARG A 25 11.90 -14.80 -9.23
N VAL A 26 12.32 -15.98 -8.74
CA VAL A 26 12.84 -17.06 -9.59
C VAL A 26 11.81 -17.53 -10.61
N LYS A 27 10.53 -17.56 -10.22
CA LYS A 27 9.43 -17.96 -11.10
C LYS A 27 8.92 -16.81 -11.98
N ARG A 28 9.36 -15.58 -11.74
CA ARG A 28 8.83 -14.34 -12.33
C ARG A 28 7.32 -14.19 -12.07
N ASP A 29 6.86 -14.62 -10.92
CA ASP A 29 5.47 -14.59 -10.46
C ASP A 29 5.20 -13.29 -9.71
N TYR A 30 4.72 -12.27 -10.44
CA TYR A 30 4.47 -10.93 -9.89
C TYR A 30 3.35 -10.95 -8.85
N GLU A 31 2.28 -11.70 -9.08
CA GLU A 31 1.16 -11.82 -8.13
C GLU A 31 1.60 -12.41 -6.79
N ALA A 32 2.36 -13.51 -6.82
CA ALA A 32 2.88 -14.11 -5.59
C ALA A 32 3.84 -13.16 -4.86
N TYR A 33 4.63 -12.36 -5.59
CA TYR A 33 5.52 -11.36 -5.00
C TYR A 33 4.75 -10.22 -4.33
N ILE A 34 3.76 -9.63 -5.02
CA ILE A 34 2.95 -8.52 -4.51
C ILE A 34 2.06 -8.98 -3.35
N ASN A 35 1.49 -10.17 -3.41
CA ASN A 35 0.72 -10.72 -2.29
C ASN A 35 1.57 -10.85 -1.02
N GLN A 36 2.83 -11.31 -1.14
CA GLN A 36 3.74 -11.35 0.00
C GLN A 36 4.14 -9.94 0.46
N PHE A 37 4.38 -9.01 -0.47
CA PHE A 37 4.64 -7.63 -0.14
C PHE A 37 3.49 -7.00 0.66
N TYR A 38 2.24 -7.23 0.29
CA TYR A 38 1.09 -6.72 1.04
C TYR A 38 0.98 -7.31 2.44
N ILE A 39 1.31 -8.60 2.63
CA ILE A 39 1.35 -9.23 3.96
C ILE A 39 2.41 -8.52 4.84
N ASP A 40 3.58 -8.28 4.30
CA ASP A 40 4.67 -7.62 5.02
C ASP A 40 4.39 -6.13 5.24
N PHE A 41 3.71 -5.47 4.31
CA PHE A 41 3.26 -4.09 4.44
C PHE A 41 2.22 -3.95 5.56
N GLU A 42 1.23 -4.87 5.62
CA GLU A 42 0.24 -4.91 6.71
C GLU A 42 0.90 -5.16 8.08
N TYR A 43 1.98 -5.93 8.13
CA TYR A 43 2.78 -6.08 9.34
C TYR A 43 3.41 -4.74 9.75
N GLN A 44 4.01 -3.98 8.82
CA GLN A 44 4.55 -2.65 9.11
C GLN A 44 3.46 -1.66 9.55
N ILE A 45 2.27 -1.74 8.96
CA ILE A 45 1.11 -0.95 9.40
C ILE A 45 0.79 -1.25 10.87
N SER A 46 0.75 -2.52 11.27
CA SER A 46 0.45 -2.89 12.65
C SER A 46 1.49 -2.35 13.64
N GLU A 47 2.78 -2.35 13.27
CA GLU A 47 3.85 -1.76 14.08
C GLU A 47 3.68 -0.23 14.25
N LEU A 48 3.28 0.48 13.18
CA LEU A 48 2.97 1.91 13.27
C LEU A 48 1.76 2.20 14.16
N GLU A 49 0.71 1.41 14.05
CA GLU A 49 -0.50 1.58 14.87
C GLU A 49 -0.23 1.36 16.36
N LEU A 50 0.72 0.49 16.73
CA LEU A 50 1.19 0.34 18.09
C LEU A 50 1.90 1.60 18.63
N GLN A 51 2.48 2.41 17.73
CA GLN A 51 3.18 3.66 18.04
C GLN A 51 2.32 4.91 17.83
N CYS A 52 0.99 4.76 17.73
CA CYS A 52 0.09 5.88 17.44
C CYS A 52 0.22 7.05 18.43
N ASN A 53 0.58 6.80 19.69
CA ASN A 53 0.84 7.84 20.68
C ASN A 53 2.00 8.78 20.31
N GLN A 54 2.95 8.33 19.50
CA GLN A 54 4.08 9.12 19.02
C GLN A 54 3.85 9.69 17.62
N LEU A 55 2.93 9.10 16.84
CA LEU A 55 2.73 9.40 15.42
C LEU A 55 1.46 10.20 15.12
N HIS A 56 0.55 10.36 16.09
CA HIS A 56 -0.78 10.98 15.88
C HIS A 56 -0.75 12.44 15.46
N ASP A 57 0.37 13.15 15.66
CA ASP A 57 0.58 14.56 15.33
C ASP A 57 1.72 14.78 14.31
N LYS A 58 2.27 13.71 13.75
CA LYS A 58 3.42 13.79 12.85
C LYS A 58 2.99 14.07 11.41
N GLY A 59 3.91 14.71 10.66
CA GLY A 59 3.74 14.96 9.24
C GLY A 59 3.85 13.69 8.40
N GLU A 60 3.37 13.78 7.18
CA GLU A 60 3.29 12.71 6.18
C GLU A 60 4.65 12.08 5.91
N ASP A 61 5.68 12.90 5.63
CA ASP A 61 7.03 12.44 5.29
C ASP A 61 7.66 11.60 6.40
N LEU A 62 7.49 12.02 7.67
CA LEU A 62 8.05 11.28 8.79
C LEU A 62 7.40 9.91 8.96
N ILE A 63 6.08 9.83 8.83
CA ILE A 63 5.34 8.56 8.94
C ILE A 63 5.73 7.64 7.78
N THR A 64 5.81 8.18 6.56
CA THR A 64 6.25 7.45 5.37
C THR A 64 7.67 6.91 5.54
N ALA A 65 8.59 7.70 6.10
CA ALA A 65 9.94 7.25 6.38
C ALA A 65 10.00 6.06 7.34
N PHE A 66 9.12 5.98 8.34
CA PHE A 66 9.02 4.80 9.22
C PHE A 66 8.60 3.54 8.45
N ILE A 67 7.58 3.65 7.58
CA ILE A 67 7.16 2.52 6.72
C ILE A 67 8.31 2.06 5.83
N VAL A 68 8.94 2.98 5.11
CA VAL A 68 10.05 2.67 4.19
C VAL A 68 11.20 2.00 4.94
N ASN A 69 11.57 2.51 6.12
CA ASN A 69 12.64 1.91 6.93
C ASN A 69 12.27 0.50 7.42
N GLY A 70 11.02 0.27 7.84
CA GLY A 70 10.55 -1.05 8.22
C GLY A 70 10.58 -2.06 7.07
N LEU A 71 10.15 -1.65 5.88
CA LEU A 71 10.21 -2.48 4.66
C LEU A 71 11.66 -2.77 4.25
N ARG A 72 12.56 -1.78 4.34
CA ARG A 72 14.01 -1.98 4.09
C ARG A 72 14.61 -2.99 5.07
N SER A 73 14.26 -2.87 6.34
CA SER A 73 14.71 -3.81 7.38
C SER A 73 14.20 -5.24 7.13
N SER A 74 13.04 -5.37 6.48
CA SER A 74 12.49 -6.65 6.00
C SER A 74 13.12 -7.12 4.68
N GLY A 75 14.09 -6.37 4.14
CA GLY A 75 14.86 -6.71 2.94
C GLY A 75 14.17 -6.36 1.62
N TYR A 76 13.24 -5.39 1.60
CA TYR A 76 12.68 -4.84 0.37
C TYR A 76 13.53 -3.69 -0.16
N PRO A 77 13.84 -3.63 -1.47
CA PRO A 77 14.53 -2.50 -2.09
C PRO A 77 13.53 -1.36 -2.35
N VAL A 78 13.09 -0.71 -1.27
CA VAL A 78 12.17 0.43 -1.32
C VAL A 78 12.92 1.74 -1.09
N THR A 79 12.45 2.82 -1.72
CA THR A 79 12.94 4.18 -1.50
C THR A 79 11.80 5.12 -1.16
N HIS A 80 12.07 6.13 -0.35
CA HIS A 80 11.24 7.29 -0.14
C HIS A 80 11.67 8.36 -1.15
N ASP A 81 10.76 9.13 -1.71
CA ASP A 81 11.04 10.15 -2.73
C ASP A 81 11.83 9.62 -3.96
N GLY A 82 11.44 8.45 -4.47
CA GLY A 82 12.06 7.89 -5.67
C GLY A 82 11.78 8.74 -6.91
N ASN A 83 12.85 9.13 -7.63
CA ASN A 83 12.74 9.79 -8.93
C ASN A 83 12.26 8.81 -10.02
N SER A 84 10.94 8.61 -10.12
CA SER A 84 10.30 7.85 -11.20
C SER A 84 9.21 8.73 -11.82
N ASN A 85 9.55 9.55 -12.82
CA ASN A 85 8.65 10.52 -13.47
C ASN A 85 7.99 11.54 -12.52
N GLY A 86 8.65 11.88 -11.39
CA GLY A 86 8.14 12.71 -10.29
C GLY A 86 8.60 12.14 -8.96
N HIS A 87 8.12 12.72 -7.86
CA HIS A 87 8.40 12.25 -6.50
C HIS A 87 7.29 11.30 -6.06
N VAL A 88 7.53 9.99 -6.11
CA VAL A 88 6.64 8.98 -5.54
C VAL A 88 7.05 8.70 -4.10
N ASP A 89 6.08 8.69 -3.17
CA ASP A 89 6.37 8.58 -1.73
C ASP A 89 7.01 7.23 -1.36
N ILE A 90 6.53 6.13 -1.95
CA ILE A 90 7.11 4.79 -1.76
C ILE A 90 7.34 4.15 -3.13
N ASN A 91 8.61 3.88 -3.45
CA ASN A 91 9.01 3.18 -4.68
C ASN A 91 9.65 1.84 -4.32
N LEU A 92 8.97 0.75 -4.60
CA LEU A 92 9.53 -0.60 -4.60
C LEU A 92 10.06 -0.91 -6.00
N ASN A 93 11.37 -1.13 -6.11
CA ASN A 93 12.04 -1.48 -7.37
C ASN A 93 12.93 -2.72 -7.15
N ASP A 94 12.36 -3.90 -7.34
CA ASP A 94 13.04 -5.21 -7.24
C ASP A 94 12.96 -5.94 -8.60
N PRO A 95 13.82 -5.58 -9.56
CA PRO A 95 13.68 -6.01 -10.94
C PRO A 95 13.46 -7.52 -11.13
N PRO A 96 12.48 -7.92 -11.98
CA PRO A 96 11.69 -7.07 -12.88
C PRO A 96 10.50 -6.37 -12.22
N PHE A 97 10.23 -6.59 -10.95
CA PHE A 97 9.03 -6.18 -10.22
C PHE A 97 9.11 -4.73 -9.75
N THR A 98 8.01 -3.99 -9.95
CA THR A 98 7.84 -2.61 -9.45
C THR A 98 6.49 -2.45 -8.78
N TRP A 99 6.44 -1.57 -7.77
CA TRP A 99 5.21 -1.13 -7.13
C TRP A 99 5.41 0.30 -6.61
N PHE A 100 4.37 1.12 -6.74
CA PHE A 100 4.39 2.52 -6.32
C PHE A 100 3.30 2.78 -5.29
N GLY A 101 3.62 3.58 -4.28
CA GLY A 101 2.68 4.01 -3.25
C GLY A 101 2.69 5.52 -3.08
N GLU A 102 1.50 6.10 -3.01
CA GLU A 102 1.28 7.50 -2.70
C GLU A 102 0.68 7.62 -1.30
N CYS A 103 1.28 8.46 -0.47
CA CYS A 103 0.91 8.64 0.93
C CYS A 103 0.22 9.98 1.14
N LYS A 104 -0.83 10.03 1.96
CA LYS A 104 -1.50 11.29 2.32
C LYS A 104 -1.95 11.27 3.77
N LEU A 105 -1.81 12.41 4.45
CA LEU A 105 -2.57 12.67 5.66
C LEU A 105 -4.05 12.81 5.32
N GLN A 106 -4.93 12.16 6.06
CA GLN A 106 -6.38 12.26 5.86
C GLN A 106 -6.89 13.66 6.20
N LYS A 107 -7.12 14.48 5.18
CA LYS A 107 -7.67 15.85 5.29
C LYS A 107 -9.03 16.00 4.60
N GLY A 108 -9.55 14.93 3.99
CA GLY A 108 -10.80 14.89 3.23
C GLY A 108 -10.65 14.07 1.96
N ASN A 109 -11.77 13.77 1.30
CA ASN A 109 -11.79 12.91 0.11
C ASN A 109 -11.07 13.54 -1.08
N GLU A 110 -11.16 14.86 -1.27
CA GLU A 110 -10.46 15.61 -2.33
C GLU A 110 -8.93 15.49 -2.21
N ASN A 111 -8.41 15.57 -0.99
CA ASN A 111 -6.97 15.39 -0.75
C ASN A 111 -6.53 13.94 -1.07
N THR A 112 -7.36 12.96 -0.73
CA THR A 112 -7.11 11.54 -1.04
C THR A 112 -7.21 11.28 -2.56
N LEU A 113 -8.17 11.92 -3.23
CA LEU A 113 -8.32 11.87 -4.68
C LEU A 113 -7.07 12.40 -5.39
N GLY A 114 -6.52 13.53 -4.92
CA GLY A 114 -5.27 14.06 -5.44
C GLY A 114 -4.12 13.04 -5.40
N GLY A 115 -3.96 12.30 -4.30
CA GLY A 115 -2.98 11.21 -4.20
C GLY A 115 -3.28 10.05 -5.14
N PHE A 116 -4.54 9.63 -5.24
CA PHE A 116 -4.96 8.59 -6.17
C PHE A 116 -4.64 8.98 -7.63
N GLN A 117 -4.97 10.20 -8.04
CA GLN A 117 -4.69 10.72 -9.38
C GLN A 117 -3.17 10.81 -9.65
N GLN A 118 -2.35 11.25 -8.69
CA GLN A 118 -0.90 11.26 -8.83
C GLN A 118 -0.35 9.87 -9.11
N LEU A 119 -0.83 8.86 -8.35
CA LEU A 119 -0.41 7.47 -8.56
C LEU A 119 -0.79 6.95 -9.93
N THR A 120 -2.03 7.18 -10.38
CA THR A 120 -2.58 6.60 -11.61
C THR A 120 -2.06 7.25 -12.89
N THR A 121 -1.83 8.58 -12.86
CA THR A 121 -1.44 9.33 -14.06
C THR A 121 0.06 9.54 -14.22
N ARG A 122 0.85 9.48 -13.14
CA ARG A 122 2.28 9.83 -13.19
C ARG A 122 3.21 8.65 -13.03
N TYR A 123 2.85 7.67 -12.22
CA TYR A 123 3.80 6.65 -11.75
C TYR A 123 3.51 5.26 -12.28
N SER A 124 2.25 4.93 -12.52
CA SER A 124 1.85 3.60 -13.00
C SER A 124 2.48 3.29 -14.35
N ARG A 125 2.87 2.04 -14.56
CA ARG A 125 3.44 1.56 -15.83
C ARG A 125 2.53 0.60 -16.57
N GLY A 126 1.57 -0.02 -15.89
CA GLY A 126 0.59 -0.94 -16.47
C GLY A 126 1.19 -2.09 -17.28
N ASN A 127 2.37 -2.58 -16.91
CA ASN A 127 3.05 -3.69 -17.56
C ASN A 127 2.98 -4.96 -16.71
N ASP A 128 3.40 -6.11 -17.25
CA ASP A 128 3.33 -7.44 -16.62
C ASP A 128 3.94 -7.53 -15.21
N PHE A 129 4.80 -6.59 -14.82
CA PHE A 129 5.54 -6.59 -13.55
C PHE A 129 5.38 -5.29 -12.76
N GLY A 130 4.31 -4.52 -13.04
CA GLY A 130 4.08 -3.22 -12.42
C GLY A 130 2.64 -2.73 -12.58
N TYR A 131 1.64 -3.62 -12.43
CA TYR A 131 0.22 -3.30 -12.53
C TYR A 131 -0.50 -3.22 -11.18
N HIS A 132 0.26 -3.16 -10.08
CA HIS A 132 -0.24 -2.87 -8.75
C HIS A 132 0.35 -1.59 -8.19
N GLY A 133 -0.46 -0.89 -7.38
CA GLY A 133 -0.05 0.29 -6.62
C GLY A 133 -0.77 0.38 -5.28
N GLY A 134 -0.47 1.44 -4.52
CA GLY A 134 -1.12 1.69 -3.23
C GLY A 134 -1.38 3.17 -2.97
N VAL A 135 -2.53 3.47 -2.42
CA VAL A 135 -2.85 4.76 -1.79
C VAL A 135 -2.86 4.54 -0.28
N ILE A 136 -1.98 5.23 0.43
CA ILE A 136 -1.73 5.03 1.87
C ILE A 136 -2.20 6.26 2.62
N ILE A 137 -3.25 6.13 3.43
CA ILE A 137 -3.88 7.24 4.13
C ILE A 137 -3.62 7.14 5.63
N TYR A 138 -2.95 8.16 6.17
CA TYR A 138 -2.69 8.29 7.60
C TYR A 138 -3.87 8.97 8.29
N HIS A 139 -4.64 8.19 9.04
CA HIS A 139 -5.84 8.66 9.74
C HIS A 139 -5.50 9.06 11.17
N GLN A 140 -5.37 10.37 11.41
CA GLN A 140 -5.10 10.98 12.70
C GLN A 140 -6.34 11.65 13.33
N ASN A 141 -7.49 11.58 12.65
CA ASN A 141 -8.73 12.23 13.07
C ASN A 141 -9.35 11.52 14.27
N THR A 142 -9.48 12.23 15.40
CA THR A 142 -10.06 11.70 16.64
C THR A 142 -11.59 11.77 16.71
N THR A 143 -12.22 12.57 15.84
CA THR A 143 -13.68 12.79 15.83
C THR A 143 -14.43 11.80 14.93
N LYS A 144 -13.76 11.18 13.97
CA LYS A 144 -14.32 10.23 13.02
C LYS A 144 -13.60 8.88 13.12
N LYS A 145 -14.35 7.79 13.08
CA LYS A 145 -13.77 6.44 13.07
C LYS A 145 -13.07 6.14 11.73
N ALA A 146 -11.93 5.48 11.76
CA ALA A 146 -11.17 5.12 10.57
C ALA A 146 -11.99 4.34 9.54
N LEU A 147 -12.78 3.35 9.97
CA LEU A 147 -13.66 2.59 9.08
C LEU A 147 -14.72 3.49 8.40
N THR A 148 -15.30 4.44 9.12
CA THR A 148 -16.26 5.41 8.55
C THR A 148 -15.60 6.24 7.46
N SER A 149 -14.40 6.77 7.72
CA SER A 149 -13.66 7.57 6.73
C SER A 149 -13.26 6.75 5.50
N LEU A 150 -12.85 5.49 5.69
CA LEU A 150 -12.53 4.57 4.58
C LEU A 150 -13.77 4.25 3.73
N THR A 151 -14.93 4.03 4.36
CA THR A 151 -16.19 3.76 3.66
C THR A 151 -16.65 4.99 2.86
N GLU A 152 -16.53 6.18 3.44
CA GLU A 152 -16.84 7.44 2.74
C GLU A 152 -15.90 7.66 1.55
N TRP A 153 -14.61 7.36 1.70
CA TRP A 153 -13.65 7.41 0.60
C TRP A 153 -14.02 6.44 -0.53
N LYS A 154 -14.31 5.19 -0.21
CA LYS A 154 -14.77 4.20 -1.22
C LYS A 154 -16.01 4.70 -1.97
N SER A 155 -17.01 5.22 -1.25
CA SER A 155 -18.23 5.75 -1.85
C SER A 155 -17.97 6.99 -2.71
N PHE A 156 -17.10 7.87 -2.27
CA PHE A 156 -16.69 9.06 -3.02
C PHE A 156 -16.00 8.69 -4.33
N LEU A 157 -15.03 7.78 -4.27
CA LEU A 157 -14.28 7.31 -5.43
C LEU A 157 -15.18 6.63 -6.49
N THR A 158 -16.15 5.83 -6.04
CA THR A 158 -17.08 5.14 -6.95
C THR A 158 -18.16 6.06 -7.53
N ALA A 159 -18.44 7.20 -6.89
CA ALA A 159 -19.41 8.18 -7.37
C ALA A 159 -18.78 9.28 -8.25
N ASP A 160 -17.45 9.37 -8.32
CA ASP A 160 -16.74 10.37 -9.08
C ASP A 160 -16.94 10.14 -10.61
N PRO A 161 -17.57 11.09 -11.33
CA PRO A 161 -17.83 10.95 -12.76
C PRO A 161 -16.55 10.91 -13.62
N GLU A 162 -15.41 11.38 -13.09
CA GLU A 162 -14.12 11.33 -13.77
C GLU A 162 -13.46 9.94 -13.64
N GLN A 163 -13.91 9.10 -12.70
CA GLN A 163 -13.41 7.74 -12.48
C GLN A 163 -14.30 6.68 -13.17
N ILE A 164 -14.57 6.90 -14.46
CA ILE A 164 -15.42 6.01 -15.25
C ILE A 164 -14.83 4.59 -15.30
N GLY A 165 -15.65 3.60 -14.94
CA GLY A 165 -15.25 2.20 -15.02
C GLY A 165 -14.45 1.66 -13.83
N ILE A 166 -14.20 2.50 -12.80
CA ILE A 166 -13.53 2.01 -11.59
C ILE A 166 -14.41 0.95 -10.89
N GLN A 167 -13.78 -0.14 -10.50
CA GLN A 167 -14.42 -1.21 -9.72
C GLN A 167 -13.73 -1.28 -8.36
N CYS A 168 -14.51 -1.29 -7.27
CA CYS A 168 -14.00 -1.43 -5.92
C CYS A 168 -14.56 -2.70 -5.28
N ASN A 169 -13.70 -3.53 -4.68
CA ASN A 169 -14.16 -4.67 -3.89
C ASN A 169 -14.72 -4.22 -2.52
N ASP A 170 -15.27 -5.14 -1.76
CA ASP A 170 -15.78 -4.84 -0.42
C ASP A 170 -14.65 -4.76 0.61
N ILE A 171 -14.85 -3.88 1.61
CA ILE A 171 -13.96 -3.81 2.77
C ILE A 171 -14.13 -5.10 3.58
N LEU A 172 -13.06 -5.87 3.69
CA LEU A 172 -13.08 -7.13 4.42
C LEU A 172 -13.26 -6.91 5.93
N HIS A 173 -13.90 -7.87 6.60
CA HIS A 173 -14.10 -7.81 8.04
C HIS A 173 -12.77 -7.61 8.80
N ARG A 174 -12.73 -6.61 9.69
CA ARG A 174 -11.56 -6.20 10.48
C ARG A 174 -10.35 -5.73 9.69
N LYS A 175 -10.52 -5.41 8.42
CA LYS A 175 -9.49 -4.76 7.60
C LYS A 175 -9.80 -3.28 7.39
N LEU A 176 -8.77 -2.47 7.31
CA LEU A 176 -8.88 -1.05 6.97
C LEU A 176 -8.25 -0.80 5.59
N TYR A 177 -8.69 -1.58 4.61
CA TYR A 177 -8.37 -1.36 3.20
C TYR A 177 -9.46 -1.93 2.29
N PHE A 178 -9.46 -1.49 1.06
CA PHE A 178 -10.14 -2.12 -0.08
C PHE A 178 -9.25 -2.04 -1.31
N ASP A 179 -9.52 -2.85 -2.32
CA ASP A 179 -8.84 -2.79 -3.59
C ASP A 179 -9.77 -2.18 -4.65
N SER A 180 -9.19 -1.36 -5.55
CA SER A 180 -9.86 -0.89 -6.74
C SER A 180 -9.13 -1.34 -8.00
N SER A 181 -9.86 -1.41 -9.11
CA SER A 181 -9.33 -1.69 -10.43
C SER A 181 -9.89 -0.66 -11.40
N HIS A 182 -9.03 -0.14 -12.29
CA HIS A 182 -9.41 0.72 -13.40
C HIS A 182 -8.52 0.40 -14.61
N GLU A 183 -8.93 0.86 -15.78
CA GLU A 183 -8.13 0.74 -16.98
C GLU A 183 -6.94 1.71 -16.91
N HIS A 184 -5.73 1.20 -17.12
CA HIS A 184 -4.52 2.02 -17.18
C HIS A 184 -4.49 2.83 -18.48
N GLU A 185 -4.26 4.14 -18.36
CA GLU A 185 -4.40 5.11 -19.44
C GLU A 185 -3.56 4.76 -20.68
N ASP A 186 -2.31 4.36 -20.49
CA ASP A 186 -1.41 4.06 -21.61
C ASP A 186 -1.53 2.63 -22.15
N SER A 187 -1.72 1.64 -21.25
CA SER A 187 -1.67 0.23 -21.65
C SER A 187 -3.03 -0.38 -21.96
N GLY A 188 -4.13 0.21 -21.47
CA GLY A 188 -5.48 -0.34 -21.58
C GLY A 188 -5.71 -1.60 -20.73
N TYR A 189 -4.72 -2.08 -19.99
CA TYR A 189 -4.87 -3.22 -19.09
C TYR A 189 -5.36 -2.78 -17.70
N PRO A 190 -5.95 -3.69 -16.90
CA PRO A 190 -6.34 -3.37 -15.52
C PRO A 190 -5.13 -2.98 -14.68
N TYR A 191 -5.24 -1.87 -13.95
CA TYR A 191 -4.31 -1.45 -12.91
C TYR A 191 -5.02 -1.57 -11.56
N LEU A 192 -4.37 -2.23 -10.60
CA LEU A 192 -4.94 -2.59 -9.31
C LEU A 192 -4.35 -1.71 -8.21
N ILE A 193 -5.21 -1.07 -7.42
CA ILE A 193 -4.77 -0.18 -6.33
C ILE A 193 -5.35 -0.66 -5.02
N ARG A 194 -4.49 -0.88 -4.02
CA ARG A 194 -4.92 -1.08 -2.63
C ARG A 194 -4.95 0.24 -1.89
N HIS A 195 -6.10 0.57 -1.31
CA HIS A 195 -6.32 1.77 -0.51
C HIS A 195 -6.16 1.42 0.97
N PHE A 196 -4.99 1.65 1.52
CA PHE A 196 -4.70 1.41 2.94
C PHE A 196 -5.14 2.59 3.80
N TRP A 197 -5.77 2.30 4.93
CA TRP A 197 -6.20 3.32 5.91
C TRP A 197 -5.56 3.03 7.25
N ILE A 198 -4.45 3.73 7.56
CA ILE A 198 -3.63 3.49 8.74
C ILE A 198 -4.15 4.32 9.90
N LYS A 199 -4.60 3.65 10.95
CA LYS A 199 -5.19 4.31 12.12
C LYS A 199 -4.11 4.79 13.08
N LEU A 200 -3.82 6.10 13.06
CA LEU A 200 -2.86 6.77 13.94
C LEU A 200 -3.54 7.70 14.96
N THR A 201 -4.80 7.43 15.27
CA THR A 201 -5.53 8.21 16.28
C THR A 201 -5.05 7.86 17.69
N TYR A 202 -4.78 8.88 18.50
CA TYR A 202 -4.44 8.71 19.90
C TYR A 202 -5.27 9.65 20.77
N THR A 203 -5.98 9.10 21.74
CA THR A 203 -6.67 9.84 22.79
C THR A 203 -6.23 9.30 24.12
N PRO A 204 -5.45 10.06 24.93
CA PRO A 204 -5.05 9.63 26.27
C PRO A 204 -6.29 9.30 27.08
N LYS A 205 -6.35 8.09 27.67
CA LYS A 205 -7.35 7.81 28.70
C LYS A 205 -6.85 8.45 30.00
N GLN A 206 -7.65 9.31 30.55
CA GLN A 206 -7.47 9.82 31.92
C GLN A 206 -7.65 8.69 32.94
#